data_b75afa4ec5b4ef5ecab7e8ebcedb6af3
#
_entry.id   b75afa4ec5b4ef5ecab7e8ebcedb6af3
#
_cell.length_a   1.000
_cell.length_b   1.000
_cell.length_c   1.000
_cell.angle_alpha   90.00
_cell.angle_beta   90.00
_cell.angle_gamma   90.00
#
_symmetry.space_group_name_H-M   'P 1'
#
loop_
_entity.id
_entity.type
_entity.pdbx_description
1 polymer ?
#
loop_
_entity_poly.entity_id
_entity_poly.type
_entity_poly.pdbx_seq_one_letter_code
_entity_poly.pdbx_strand_id
1 'polypeptide(L)'
;ILLSGALNGSLTGIQLTQAAFSSSFGELGYWLVAAAMFLFGYTTLHANMYYGEVNTRYLFPDKKHAVTIYRIFALCLILFGSIVPVISMWEFADLFGALMVLFNVIALFRLSKYVAFALKDYQEQKKICDAPLWDYDEDIVERYRSRNR
;
A
#
# COMPACT_ATOMS: atom_id res chain seq x y z
N ILE A 1 -24.20 -0.47 -5.44
CA ILE A 1 -24.17 -0.24 -6.89
C ILE A 1 -25.08 -1.27 -7.60
N LEU A 2 -24.86 -2.59 -7.42
CA LEU A 2 -25.67 -3.62 -8.09
C LEU A 2 -27.16 -3.59 -7.72
N LEU A 3 -27.48 -3.33 -6.45
CA LEU A 3 -28.86 -3.29 -5.93
C LEU A 3 -29.53 -1.93 -6.07
N SER A 4 -28.79 -0.87 -6.34
CA SER A 4 -29.33 0.49 -6.44
C SER A 4 -29.91 0.84 -7.82
N GLY A 5 -29.74 -0.02 -8.83
CA GLY A 5 -30.16 0.27 -10.21
C GLY A 5 -29.35 1.38 -10.90
N ALA A 6 -28.26 1.85 -10.29
CA ALA A 6 -27.43 2.94 -10.82
C ALA A 6 -26.53 2.52 -12.02
N LEU A 7 -26.53 1.25 -12.39
CA LEU A 7 -25.74 0.70 -13.50
C LEU A 7 -26.35 1.11 -14.87
N ASN A 8 -26.32 2.38 -15.14
CA ASN A 8 -26.69 2.93 -16.45
C ASN A 8 -25.40 3.23 -17.23
N GLY A 9 -24.90 2.34 -18.01
CA GLY A 9 -23.68 2.34 -18.83
C GLY A 9 -22.90 3.63 -19.19
N SER A 10 -23.31 4.79 -18.70
CA SER A 10 -22.70 6.11 -18.92
C SER A 10 -21.86 6.64 -17.74
N LEU A 11 -22.05 6.11 -16.53
CA LEU A 11 -21.35 6.56 -15.33
C LEU A 11 -20.21 5.62 -14.98
N THR A 12 -19.03 6.17 -14.65
CA THR A 12 -17.84 5.40 -14.28
C THR A 12 -17.24 5.89 -12.97
N GLY A 13 -16.53 4.99 -12.28
CA GLY A 13 -15.77 5.32 -11.08
C GLY A 13 -16.62 5.91 -9.95
N ILE A 14 -16.20 7.05 -9.42
CA ILE A 14 -16.85 7.70 -8.27
C ILE A 14 -18.26 8.20 -8.57
N GLN A 15 -18.54 8.60 -9.81
CA GLN A 15 -19.88 9.06 -10.21
C GLN A 15 -20.92 7.98 -10.04
N LEU A 16 -20.55 6.72 -10.37
CA LEU A 16 -21.41 5.56 -10.17
C LEU A 16 -21.69 5.30 -8.69
N THR A 17 -20.68 5.46 -7.84
CA THR A 17 -20.84 5.33 -6.39
C THR A 17 -21.73 6.42 -5.83
N GLN A 18 -21.51 7.67 -6.24
CA GLN A 18 -22.38 8.78 -5.83
C GLN A 18 -23.83 8.58 -6.25
N ALA A 19 -24.08 8.13 -7.48
CA ALA A 19 -25.42 7.82 -7.97
C ALA A 19 -26.08 6.70 -7.15
N ALA A 20 -25.35 5.65 -6.80
CA ALA A 20 -25.84 4.55 -5.99
C ALA A 20 -26.20 4.99 -4.56
N PHE A 21 -25.39 5.83 -3.91
CA PHE A 21 -25.71 6.37 -2.59
C PHE A 21 -26.84 7.40 -2.63
N SER A 22 -26.85 8.24 -3.66
CA SER A 22 -27.91 9.21 -3.87
C SER A 22 -29.29 8.57 -4.09
N SER A 23 -29.35 7.41 -4.76
CA SER A 23 -30.62 6.68 -4.93
C SER A 23 -31.23 6.17 -3.62
N SER A 24 -30.39 5.92 -2.60
CA SER A 24 -30.85 5.39 -1.30
C SER A 24 -31.02 6.49 -0.24
N PHE A 25 -30.15 7.50 -0.23
CA PHE A 25 -30.06 8.55 0.81
C PHE A 25 -30.37 9.96 0.28
N GLY A 26 -30.71 10.08 -1.00
CA GLY A 26 -30.96 11.40 -1.61
C GLY A 26 -29.70 12.26 -1.64
N GLU A 27 -29.87 13.56 -1.47
CA GLU A 27 -28.78 14.56 -1.50
C GLU A 27 -27.72 14.34 -0.41
N LEU A 28 -28.11 13.82 0.75
CA LEU A 28 -27.18 13.46 1.82
C LEU A 28 -26.20 12.37 1.38
N GLY A 29 -26.64 11.40 0.57
CA GLY A 29 -25.76 10.35 0.03
C GLY A 29 -24.66 10.91 -0.87
N TYR A 30 -24.98 11.92 -1.67
CA TYR A 30 -24.02 12.60 -2.52
C TYR A 30 -22.92 13.30 -1.69
N TRP A 31 -23.30 14.10 -0.70
CA TRP A 31 -22.36 14.82 0.17
C TRP A 31 -21.52 13.88 1.03
N LEU A 32 -22.09 12.78 1.50
CA LEU A 32 -21.39 11.78 2.28
C LEU A 32 -20.26 11.12 1.47
N VAL A 33 -20.53 10.73 0.22
CA VAL A 33 -19.52 10.16 -0.66
C VAL A 33 -18.45 11.19 -1.00
N ALA A 34 -18.81 12.44 -1.25
CA ALA A 34 -17.86 13.52 -1.51
C ALA A 34 -16.91 13.75 -0.33
N ALA A 35 -17.45 13.84 0.90
CA ALA A 35 -16.66 13.98 2.12
C ALA A 35 -15.75 12.76 2.38
N ALA A 36 -16.28 11.56 2.21
CA ALA A 36 -15.50 10.33 2.36
C ALA A 36 -14.33 10.27 1.38
N MET A 37 -14.55 10.64 0.11
CA MET A 37 -13.49 10.68 -0.91
C MET A 37 -12.43 11.73 -0.61
N PHE A 38 -12.83 12.89 -0.13
CA PHE A 38 -11.89 13.94 0.29
C PHE A 38 -10.99 13.44 1.43
N LEU A 39 -11.58 12.88 2.49
CA LEU A 39 -10.83 12.35 3.64
C LEU A 39 -9.93 11.19 3.24
N PHE A 40 -10.44 10.26 2.43
CA PHE A 40 -9.67 9.11 1.96
C PHE A 40 -8.49 9.53 1.07
N GLY A 41 -8.71 10.45 0.14
CA GLY A 41 -7.65 11.02 -0.70
C GLY A 41 -6.58 11.73 0.14
N TYR A 42 -6.99 12.56 1.11
CA TYR A 42 -6.08 13.25 2.00
C TYR A 42 -5.21 12.29 2.83
N THR A 43 -5.83 11.29 3.47
CA THR A 43 -5.11 10.30 4.28
C THR A 43 -4.16 9.45 3.44
N THR A 44 -4.56 9.06 2.24
CA THR A 44 -3.73 8.29 1.31
C THR A 44 -2.50 9.08 0.85
N LEU A 45 -2.68 10.36 0.49
CA LEU A 45 -1.56 11.24 0.15
C LEU A 45 -0.58 11.37 1.32
N HIS A 46 -1.08 11.56 2.54
CA HIS A 46 -0.25 11.69 3.74
C HIS A 46 0.55 10.41 4.01
N ALA A 47 -0.09 9.25 3.92
CA ALA A 47 0.55 7.96 4.11
C ALA A 47 1.66 7.72 3.07
N ASN A 48 1.40 7.98 1.81
CA ASN A 48 2.38 7.82 0.73
C ASN A 48 3.58 8.78 0.88
N MET A 49 3.33 10.03 1.28
CA MET A 49 4.40 10.98 1.60
C MET A 49 5.29 10.47 2.75
N TYR A 50 4.69 9.95 3.81
CA TYR A 50 5.41 9.40 4.94
C TYR A 50 6.27 8.17 4.54
N TYR A 51 5.71 7.23 3.78
CA TYR A 51 6.47 6.08 3.29
C TYR A 51 7.68 6.49 2.46
N GLY A 52 7.52 7.47 1.59
CA GLY A 52 8.64 7.98 0.79
C GLY A 52 9.69 8.70 1.63
N GLU A 53 9.29 9.44 2.67
CA GLU A 53 10.24 10.05 3.62
C GLU A 53 11.06 9.01 4.38
N VAL A 54 10.41 7.95 4.89
CA VAL A 54 11.09 6.86 5.60
C VAL A 54 12.11 6.18 4.69
N ASN A 55 11.71 5.86 3.46
CA ASN A 55 12.60 5.27 2.47
C ASN A 55 13.76 6.20 2.10
N THR A 56 13.49 7.51 1.95
CA THR A 56 14.53 8.50 1.65
C THR A 56 15.54 8.61 2.79
N ARG A 57 15.10 8.59 4.05
CA ARG A 57 15.99 8.59 5.22
C ARG A 57 16.83 7.30 5.28
N TYR A 58 16.25 6.17 4.94
CA TYR A 58 16.97 4.89 4.91
C TYR A 58 18.05 4.86 3.83
N LEU A 59 17.75 5.37 2.64
CA LEU A 59 18.69 5.39 1.52
C LEU A 59 19.79 6.45 1.65
N PHE A 60 19.50 7.57 2.32
CA PHE A 60 20.40 8.72 2.44
C PHE A 60 20.52 9.22 3.88
N PRO A 61 21.04 8.39 4.83
CA PRO A 61 21.06 8.73 6.26
C PRO A 61 21.88 9.99 6.54
N ASP A 62 22.97 10.21 5.79
CA ASP A 62 23.91 11.33 6.04
C ASP A 62 23.54 12.63 5.34
N LYS A 63 22.51 12.63 4.48
CA LYS A 63 22.14 13.82 3.70
C LYS A 63 20.98 14.58 4.34
N LYS A 64 21.30 15.65 5.07
CA LYS A 64 20.32 16.50 5.80
C LYS A 64 19.18 17.06 4.92
N HIS A 65 19.46 17.30 3.64
CA HIS A 65 18.48 17.89 2.71
C HIS A 65 17.70 16.86 1.87
N ALA A 66 18.01 15.57 1.95
CA ALA A 66 17.38 14.54 1.11
C ALA A 66 15.85 14.49 1.27
N VAL A 67 15.38 14.56 2.52
CA VAL A 67 13.92 14.57 2.81
C VAL A 67 13.25 15.83 2.29
N THR A 68 13.90 16.98 2.39
CA THR A 68 13.35 18.24 1.86
C THR A 68 13.23 18.21 0.34
N ILE A 69 14.27 17.71 -0.35
CA ILE A 69 14.23 17.54 -1.81
C ILE A 69 13.12 16.57 -2.21
N TYR A 70 12.98 15.44 -1.50
CA TYR A 70 11.89 14.50 -1.72
C TYR A 70 10.51 15.17 -1.57
N ARG A 71 10.29 15.96 -0.50
CA ARG A 71 9.02 16.68 -0.26
C ARG A 71 8.69 17.64 -1.39
N ILE A 72 9.66 18.43 -1.84
CA ILE A 72 9.47 19.37 -2.95
C ILE A 72 9.13 18.61 -4.23
N PHE A 73 9.85 17.53 -4.53
CA PHE A 73 9.57 16.68 -5.68
C PHE A 73 8.17 16.05 -5.63
N ALA A 74 7.77 15.52 -4.47
CA ALA A 74 6.44 14.95 -4.29
C ALA A 74 5.33 16.00 -4.47
N LEU A 75 5.50 17.22 -3.95
CA LEU A 75 4.55 18.32 -4.17
C LEU A 75 4.44 18.68 -5.65
N CYS A 76 5.56 18.76 -6.36
CA CYS A 76 5.54 19.00 -7.81
C CYS A 76 4.79 17.89 -8.57
N LEU A 77 4.96 16.62 -8.17
CA LEU A 77 4.22 15.51 -8.77
C LEU A 77 2.71 15.58 -8.47
N ILE A 78 2.32 15.98 -7.27
CA ILE A 78 0.90 16.16 -6.93
C ILE A 78 0.27 17.27 -7.79
N LEU A 79 0.96 18.40 -7.92
CA LEU A 79 0.51 19.51 -8.79
C LEU A 79 0.42 19.08 -10.25
N PHE A 80 1.42 18.37 -10.75
CA PHE A 80 1.41 17.81 -12.11
C PHE A 80 0.23 16.85 -12.30
N GLY A 81 0.02 15.91 -11.36
CA GLY A 81 -1.07 14.95 -11.40
C GLY A 81 -2.46 15.59 -11.38
N SER A 82 -2.61 16.79 -10.79
CA SER A 82 -3.90 17.51 -10.79
C SER A 82 -4.29 18.12 -12.15
N ILE A 83 -3.33 18.26 -13.05
CA ILE A 83 -3.53 18.83 -14.39
C ILE A 83 -3.75 17.74 -15.45
N VAL A 84 -3.16 16.56 -15.23
CA VAL A 84 -3.19 15.46 -16.20
C VAL A 84 -4.56 14.76 -16.18
N PRO A 85 -5.07 14.33 -17.35
CA PRO A 85 -6.32 13.57 -17.44
C PRO A 85 -6.28 12.29 -16.59
N VAL A 86 -7.40 11.97 -15.92
CA VAL A 86 -7.53 10.81 -15.01
C VAL A 86 -7.15 9.49 -15.70
N ILE A 87 -7.49 9.33 -16.97
CA ILE A 87 -7.19 8.11 -17.74
C ILE A 87 -5.67 7.88 -17.81
N SER A 88 -4.91 8.92 -18.16
CA SER A 88 -3.44 8.83 -18.22
C SER A 88 -2.83 8.57 -16.84
N MET A 89 -3.44 9.09 -15.77
CA MET A 89 -3.00 8.78 -14.40
C MET A 89 -3.17 7.30 -14.05
N TRP A 90 -4.23 6.65 -14.52
CA TRP A 90 -4.41 5.21 -14.35
C TRP A 90 -3.32 4.41 -15.09
N GLU A 91 -2.99 4.79 -16.32
CA GLU A 91 -1.92 4.12 -17.09
C GLU A 91 -0.55 4.24 -16.38
N PHE A 92 -0.23 5.43 -15.83
CA PHE A 92 0.97 5.60 -15.03
C PHE A 92 0.94 4.78 -13.74
N ALA A 93 -0.19 4.74 -13.04
CA ALA A 93 -0.34 3.96 -11.82
C ALA A 93 -0.15 2.46 -12.08
N ASP A 94 -0.70 1.93 -13.17
CA ASP A 94 -0.55 0.54 -13.58
C ASP A 94 0.90 0.20 -13.93
N LEU A 95 1.59 1.08 -14.67
CA LEU A 95 3.00 0.91 -15.03
C LEU A 95 3.89 0.86 -13.79
N PHE A 96 3.79 1.85 -12.92
CA PHE A 96 4.60 1.89 -11.69
C PHE A 96 4.20 0.79 -10.70
N GLY A 97 2.92 0.44 -10.64
CA GLY A 97 2.41 -0.69 -9.88
C GLY A 97 3.02 -2.02 -10.35
N ALA A 98 3.07 -2.26 -11.64
CA ALA A 98 3.69 -3.45 -12.22
C ALA A 98 5.19 -3.53 -11.89
N LEU A 99 5.92 -2.42 -12.00
CA LEU A 99 7.34 -2.35 -11.60
C LEU A 99 7.53 -2.66 -10.11
N MET A 100 6.69 -2.09 -9.25
CA MET A 100 6.73 -2.35 -7.81
C MET A 100 6.48 -3.83 -7.49
N VAL A 101 5.49 -4.44 -8.12
CA VAL A 101 5.18 -5.88 -7.97
C VAL A 101 6.36 -6.73 -8.42
N LEU A 102 7.03 -6.39 -9.52
CA LEU A 102 8.19 -7.13 -10.02
C LEU A 102 9.31 -7.19 -8.98
N PHE A 103 9.69 -6.05 -8.39
CA PHE A 103 10.72 -6.00 -7.35
C PHE A 103 10.27 -6.73 -6.07
N ASN A 104 9.01 -6.59 -5.68
CA ASN A 104 8.45 -7.28 -4.51
C ASN A 104 8.49 -8.81 -4.69
N VAL A 105 8.11 -9.32 -5.86
CA VAL A 105 8.13 -10.76 -6.15
C VAL A 105 9.54 -11.32 -6.05
N ILE A 106 10.55 -10.64 -6.58
CA ILE A 106 11.95 -11.04 -6.46
C ILE A 106 12.39 -11.11 -4.98
N ALA A 107 12.01 -10.09 -4.19
CA ALA A 107 12.32 -10.06 -2.77
C ALA A 107 11.59 -11.19 -2.01
N LEU A 108 10.31 -11.43 -2.29
CA LEU A 108 9.52 -12.49 -1.67
C LEU A 108 10.07 -13.88 -1.98
N PHE A 109 10.51 -14.15 -3.22
CA PHE A 109 11.16 -15.41 -3.55
C PHE A 109 12.45 -15.62 -2.75
N ARG A 110 13.25 -14.58 -2.55
CA ARG A 110 14.46 -14.68 -1.73
C ARG A 110 14.17 -14.86 -0.24
N LEU A 111 13.10 -14.24 0.27
CA LEU A 111 12.70 -14.34 1.68
C LEU A 111 11.89 -15.60 1.99
N SER A 112 11.27 -16.24 1.00
CA SER A 112 10.41 -17.42 1.19
C SER A 112 11.09 -18.55 1.98
N LYS A 113 12.40 -18.75 1.79
CA LYS A 113 13.18 -19.76 2.53
C LYS A 113 13.21 -19.50 4.04
N TYR A 114 13.24 -18.22 4.46
CA TYR A 114 13.24 -17.88 5.88
C TYR A 114 11.85 -18.07 6.49
N VAL A 115 10.80 -17.77 5.73
CA VAL A 115 9.40 -18.02 6.14
C VAL A 115 9.15 -19.52 6.28
N ALA A 116 9.60 -20.33 5.32
CA ALA A 116 9.48 -21.78 5.38
C ALA A 116 10.25 -22.37 6.59
N PHE A 117 11.43 -21.83 6.90
CA PHE A 117 12.19 -22.21 8.08
C PHE A 117 11.46 -21.87 9.37
N ALA A 118 10.96 -20.64 9.50
CA ALA A 118 10.18 -20.21 10.68
C ALA A 118 8.91 -21.03 10.88
N LEU A 119 8.21 -21.36 9.79
CA LEU A 119 7.02 -22.21 9.85
C LEU A 119 7.35 -23.62 10.34
N LYS A 120 8.45 -24.18 9.86
CA LYS A 120 8.92 -25.51 10.30
C LYS A 120 9.30 -25.50 11.77
N ASP A 121 10.04 -24.49 12.22
CA ASP A 121 10.41 -24.31 13.61
C ASP A 121 9.18 -24.19 14.53
N TYR A 122 8.20 -23.38 14.12
CA TYR A 122 6.91 -23.24 14.80
C TYR A 122 6.18 -24.60 14.91
N GLN A 123 6.12 -25.35 13.81
CA GLN A 123 5.44 -26.65 13.78
C GLN A 123 6.14 -27.70 14.69
N GLU A 124 7.47 -27.67 14.76
CA GLU A 124 8.24 -28.53 15.65
C GLU A 124 7.98 -28.17 17.12
N GLN A 125 7.98 -26.89 17.48
CA GLN A 125 7.67 -26.41 18.83
C GLN A 125 6.24 -26.74 19.25
N LYS A 126 5.27 -26.58 18.35
CA LYS A 126 3.85 -26.87 18.63
C LYS A 126 3.58 -28.34 18.95
N LYS A 127 4.43 -29.26 18.50
CA LYS A 127 4.33 -30.70 18.87
C LYS A 127 4.75 -31.00 20.31
N ILE A 128 5.56 -30.11 20.90
CA ILE A 128 6.18 -30.29 22.20
C ILE A 128 5.50 -29.38 23.26
N CYS A 129 4.98 -28.23 22.83
CA CYS A 129 4.46 -27.19 23.71
C CYS A 129 3.19 -26.56 23.11
N ASP A 130 2.16 -26.35 23.94
CA ASP A 130 0.90 -25.71 23.50
C ASP A 130 1.03 -24.22 23.15
N ALA A 131 2.10 -23.55 23.61
CA ALA A 131 2.39 -22.16 23.33
C ALA A 131 3.82 -22.02 22.76
N PRO A 132 4.02 -22.21 21.44
CA PRO A 132 5.31 -22.01 20.80
C PRO A 132 5.72 -20.55 20.91
N LEU A 133 6.94 -20.32 21.42
CA LEU A 133 7.54 -18.99 21.57
C LEU A 133 8.63 -18.81 20.52
N TRP A 134 8.57 -17.70 19.82
CA TRP A 134 9.70 -17.23 19.03
C TRP A 134 10.67 -16.49 19.97
N ASP A 135 11.89 -16.95 20.04
CA ASP A 135 12.95 -16.26 20.78
C ASP A 135 13.40 -15.05 19.93
N TYR A 136 12.93 -13.87 20.34
CA TYR A 136 13.16 -12.63 19.59
C TYR A 136 14.60 -12.08 19.68
N ASP A 137 15.44 -12.65 20.54
CA ASP A 137 16.82 -12.22 20.72
C ASP A 137 17.75 -12.67 19.58
N GLU A 138 17.34 -13.67 18.78
CA GLU A 138 18.07 -14.10 17.60
C GLU A 138 17.38 -13.69 16.28
N ASP A 139 18.14 -13.04 15.38
CA ASP A 139 17.68 -12.78 14.03
C ASP A 139 17.41 -14.10 13.29
N ILE A 140 16.25 -14.23 12.66
CA ILE A 140 15.83 -15.39 11.88
C ILE A 140 16.86 -15.78 10.82
N VAL A 141 17.59 -14.80 10.28
CA VAL A 141 18.64 -15.01 9.27
C VAL A 141 19.85 -15.70 9.87
N GLU A 142 20.25 -15.31 11.09
CA GLU A 142 21.37 -15.95 11.80
C GLU A 142 21.02 -17.36 12.22
N ARG A 143 19.84 -17.59 12.74
CA ARG A 143 19.33 -18.90 13.12
C ARG A 143 19.22 -19.85 11.92
N TYR A 144 18.75 -19.34 10.77
CA TYR A 144 18.75 -20.11 9.53
C TYR A 144 20.15 -20.49 9.08
N ARG A 145 21.12 -19.59 9.21
CA ARG A 145 22.52 -19.84 8.83
C ARG A 145 23.19 -20.84 9.76
N SER A 146 22.97 -20.76 11.06
CA SER A 146 23.56 -21.67 12.05
C SER A 146 23.08 -23.11 11.88
N ARG A 147 21.80 -23.30 11.51
CA ARG A 147 21.18 -24.64 11.38
C ARG A 147 21.46 -25.31 10.03
N ASN A 148 21.96 -24.56 9.03
CA ASN A 148 22.31 -25.06 7.70
C ASN A 148 23.82 -25.05 7.41
N ARG A 149 24.67 -24.87 8.44
CA ARG A 149 26.11 -25.16 8.44
C ARG A 149 26.35 -26.56 8.94
#